data_7cfd19aa63a1312656fee44a81c84f7e
#
_entry.id   7cfd19aa63a1312656fee44a81c84f7e
#
_cell.length_a   1.000
_cell.length_b   1.000
_cell.length_c   1.000
_cell.angle_alpha   90.00
_cell.angle_beta   90.00
_cell.angle_gamma   90.00
#
_symmetry.space_group_name_H-M   'P 1'
#
loop_
_entity.id
_entity.type
_entity.pdbx_description
1 polymer ?
#
loop_
_entity_poly.entity_id
_entity_poly.type
_entity_poly.pdbx_seq_one_letter_code
_entity_poly.pdbx_strand_id
1 'polypeptide(L)'
;EGLQEAETFDPFADLTVSFEGISTNGRLRIEYAGGELTPYDFECDTENGLANGDTITIYLDEYQVERCLEDLGKIPSVTEKTYTVEGLSEYITDLSQIPQEYLDSLKKEAEDAIYAYTAKAYGSNFTLSELTYSGYVLNTVKSAKDFSGNFNDLALIFSGTVSGKDEELPSMVVYYPIRYTSILNTAGEMSYEDMEGIEGYSTLDTYRFSTDGYFNPLLCYSAMASRYGDNYTVTAGDGFESYSQAAPLTQLSQLSEDFRDMMNADALALIQREIADYDEKVTATEPVFVGQYLLTRKEAGSLAEGNYYVTVFKAEVSHSEGKFETTTVYFPV
;
A
#
# COMPACT_ATOMS: atom_id res chain seq x y z
N GLU A 1 -55.92 19.79 51.20
CA GLU A 1 -55.22 18.64 50.59
C GLU A 1 -53.83 19.18 50.26
N GLY A 2 -52.80 18.60 50.93
CA GLY A 2 -51.43 19.03 50.76
C GLY A 2 -50.89 18.52 49.45
N LEU A 3 -50.25 19.40 48.71
CA LEU A 3 -49.40 19.02 47.57
C LEU A 3 -48.33 18.04 48.06
N GLN A 4 -48.32 16.82 47.52
CA GLN A 4 -47.18 15.90 47.73
C GLN A 4 -46.02 16.48 46.93
N GLU A 5 -44.86 16.63 47.59
CA GLU A 5 -43.61 16.90 46.87
C GLU A 5 -43.29 15.68 45.97
N ALA A 6 -43.10 15.94 44.70
CA ALA A 6 -42.68 14.87 43.77
C ALA A 6 -41.28 14.38 44.12
N GLU A 7 -41.08 13.10 44.07
CA GLU A 7 -39.76 12.48 44.26
C GLU A 7 -38.86 12.82 43.08
N THR A 8 -37.61 13.14 43.33
CA THR A 8 -36.61 13.37 42.28
C THR A 8 -35.81 12.10 42.01
N PHE A 9 -35.51 11.81 40.76
CA PHE A 9 -34.65 10.69 40.36
C PHE A 9 -33.68 11.09 39.25
N ASP A 10 -32.56 10.39 39.14
CA ASP A 10 -31.62 10.54 38.05
C ASP A 10 -31.95 9.53 36.95
N PRO A 11 -32.50 9.95 35.80
CA PRO A 11 -32.86 9.05 34.70
C PRO A 11 -31.66 8.40 34.04
N PHE A 12 -30.45 8.95 34.22
CA PHE A 12 -29.20 8.44 33.62
C PHE A 12 -28.45 7.49 34.54
N ALA A 13 -28.92 7.22 35.77
CA ALA A 13 -28.24 6.34 36.73
C ALA A 13 -28.16 4.89 36.24
N ASP A 14 -29.22 4.42 35.58
CA ASP A 14 -29.33 3.05 35.06
C ASP A 14 -29.15 2.99 33.53
N LEU A 15 -28.67 4.07 32.93
CA LEU A 15 -28.39 4.16 31.49
C LEU A 15 -26.98 3.68 31.19
N THR A 16 -26.88 2.67 30.36
CA THR A 16 -25.60 2.22 29.77
C THR A 16 -25.49 2.74 28.34
N VAL A 17 -24.43 3.50 28.08
CA VAL A 17 -24.11 4.06 26.77
C VAL A 17 -22.87 3.37 26.25
N SER A 18 -22.94 2.86 25.04
CA SER A 18 -21.80 2.25 24.34
C SER A 18 -21.81 2.66 22.87
N PHE A 19 -20.68 2.46 22.22
CA PHE A 19 -20.51 2.80 20.82
C PHE A 19 -20.00 1.58 20.06
N GLU A 20 -20.55 1.37 18.86
CA GLU A 20 -20.23 0.22 18.02
C GLU A 20 -19.83 0.69 16.62
N GLY A 21 -18.95 -0.11 15.96
CA GLY A 21 -18.53 0.14 14.59
C GLY A 21 -17.13 0.73 14.49
N ILE A 22 -16.89 1.42 13.39
CA ILE A 22 -15.59 1.98 13.04
C ILE A 22 -15.65 3.49 13.18
N SER A 23 -14.62 4.09 13.75
CA SER A 23 -14.45 5.54 13.90
C SER A 23 -14.73 6.26 12.59
N THR A 24 -15.52 7.35 12.64
CA THR A 24 -16.19 8.11 11.58
C THR A 24 -17.48 7.50 11.03
N ASN A 25 -17.78 6.23 11.33
CA ASN A 25 -19.04 5.54 11.00
C ASN A 25 -19.63 4.82 12.23
N GLY A 26 -19.24 5.24 13.42
CA GLY A 26 -19.72 4.69 14.69
C GLY A 26 -21.21 4.94 14.92
N ARG A 27 -21.81 4.10 15.74
CA ARG A 27 -23.21 4.16 16.12
C ARG A 27 -23.36 4.13 17.61
N LEU A 28 -24.30 4.94 18.12
CA LEU A 28 -24.73 4.92 19.51
C LEU A 28 -25.56 3.66 19.82
N ARG A 29 -25.28 3.07 20.97
CA ARG A 29 -26.08 2.00 21.57
C ARG A 29 -26.49 2.41 22.98
N ILE A 30 -27.78 2.41 23.25
CA ILE A 30 -28.35 2.75 24.55
C ILE A 30 -29.03 1.51 25.12
N GLU A 31 -28.70 1.17 26.37
CA GLU A 31 -29.41 0.16 27.17
C GLU A 31 -29.83 0.78 28.49
N TYR A 32 -31.05 0.49 28.96
CA TYR A 32 -31.58 0.99 30.19
C TYR A 32 -32.02 -0.17 31.10
N ALA A 33 -31.41 -0.26 32.27
CA ALA A 33 -31.67 -1.34 33.27
C ALA A 33 -32.73 -0.95 34.31
N GLY A 34 -33.11 0.33 34.39
CA GLY A 34 -34.18 0.81 35.24
C GLY A 34 -35.56 0.33 34.80
N GLY A 35 -36.54 0.39 35.67
CA GLY A 35 -37.90 -0.04 35.37
C GLY A 35 -38.89 1.09 35.01
N GLU A 36 -38.44 2.33 35.07
CA GLU A 36 -39.28 3.51 34.96
C GLU A 36 -39.32 4.10 33.53
N LEU A 37 -38.21 3.96 32.78
CA LEU A 37 -38.04 4.40 31.40
C LEU A 37 -37.66 3.23 30.52
N THR A 38 -37.54 3.49 29.24
CA THR A 38 -37.03 2.58 28.22
C THR A 38 -35.91 3.26 27.42
N PRO A 39 -35.07 2.53 26.70
CA PRO A 39 -34.08 3.17 25.82
C PRO A 39 -34.65 4.15 24.80
N TYR A 40 -35.92 3.98 24.42
CA TYR A 40 -36.64 4.81 23.45
C TYR A 40 -37.13 6.14 24.02
N ASP A 41 -37.05 6.31 25.34
CA ASP A 41 -37.42 7.56 26.00
C ASP A 41 -36.31 8.59 26.00
N PHE A 42 -35.10 8.16 25.57
CA PHE A 42 -33.92 9.02 25.45
C PHE A 42 -33.71 9.41 24.00
N GLU A 43 -33.52 10.69 23.76
CA GLU A 43 -33.10 11.22 22.48
C GLU A 43 -31.60 11.56 22.48
N CYS A 44 -31.00 11.69 21.30
CA CYS A 44 -29.60 12.05 21.14
C CYS A 44 -29.43 13.04 20.00
N ASP A 45 -28.52 13.98 20.15
CA ASP A 45 -28.20 14.95 19.11
C ASP A 45 -27.55 14.30 17.87
N THR A 46 -26.80 13.20 18.05
CA THR A 46 -26.14 12.46 16.98
C THR A 46 -26.02 10.97 17.33
N GLU A 47 -26.64 10.11 16.53
CA GLU A 47 -26.65 8.65 16.75
C GLU A 47 -25.71 7.87 15.83
N ASN A 48 -25.33 8.45 14.69
CA ASN A 48 -24.56 7.78 13.64
C ASN A 48 -23.46 8.67 13.09
N GLY A 49 -22.47 8.06 12.45
CA GLY A 49 -21.35 8.79 11.88
C GLY A 49 -20.38 9.30 12.94
N LEU A 50 -20.34 8.61 14.08
CA LEU A 50 -19.53 8.98 15.24
C LEU A 50 -18.08 8.58 15.06
N ALA A 51 -17.17 9.40 15.59
CA ALA A 51 -15.73 9.13 15.68
C ALA A 51 -15.27 9.13 17.14
N ASN A 52 -14.22 8.38 17.47
CA ASN A 52 -13.60 8.45 18.78
C ASN A 52 -13.18 9.90 19.10
N GLY A 53 -13.49 10.35 20.31
CA GLY A 53 -13.28 11.73 20.76
C GLY A 53 -14.45 12.69 20.47
N ASP A 54 -15.45 12.31 19.68
CA ASP A 54 -16.67 13.08 19.54
C ASP A 54 -17.41 13.18 20.87
N THR A 55 -18.22 14.20 21.01
CA THR A 55 -19.10 14.40 22.16
C THR A 55 -20.53 14.36 21.69
N ILE A 56 -21.36 13.56 22.36
CA ILE A 56 -22.81 13.51 22.11
C ILE A 56 -23.56 13.88 23.36
N THR A 57 -24.76 14.42 23.19
CA THR A 57 -25.67 14.73 24.29
C THR A 57 -26.90 13.84 24.19
N ILE A 58 -27.16 13.06 25.25
CA ILE A 58 -28.38 12.26 25.41
C ILE A 58 -29.29 13.02 26.34
N TYR A 59 -30.58 13.17 25.97
CA TYR A 59 -31.52 13.98 26.72
C TYR A 59 -32.91 13.37 26.73
N LEU A 60 -33.72 13.78 27.73
CA LEU A 60 -35.18 13.63 27.75
C LEU A 60 -35.78 14.92 27.18
N ASP A 61 -36.62 14.81 26.17
CA ASP A 61 -37.35 15.97 25.66
C ASP A 61 -38.42 16.46 26.65
N GLU A 62 -39.06 17.60 26.34
CA GLU A 62 -40.06 18.21 27.19
C GLU A 62 -41.26 17.25 27.46
N TYR A 63 -41.66 16.48 26.46
CA TYR A 63 -42.74 15.50 26.59
C TYR A 63 -42.38 14.37 27.54
N GLN A 64 -41.18 13.85 27.45
CA GLN A 64 -40.71 12.76 28.34
C GLN A 64 -40.56 13.26 29.77
N VAL A 65 -40.12 14.49 30.00
CA VAL A 65 -40.03 15.11 31.33
C VAL A 65 -41.44 15.26 31.95
N GLU A 66 -42.43 15.76 31.17
CA GLU A 66 -43.83 15.86 31.60
C GLU A 66 -44.38 14.45 31.95
N ARG A 67 -44.14 13.45 31.10
CA ARG A 67 -44.59 12.07 31.32
C ARG A 67 -43.98 11.44 32.56
N CYS A 68 -42.74 11.75 32.93
CA CYS A 68 -42.17 11.29 34.20
C CYS A 68 -42.97 11.80 35.40
N LEU A 69 -43.42 13.04 35.35
CA LEU A 69 -44.22 13.59 36.41
C LEU A 69 -45.64 13.01 36.42
N GLU A 70 -46.29 12.89 35.27
CA GLU A 70 -47.69 12.42 35.17
C GLU A 70 -47.84 10.92 35.49
N ASP A 71 -46.98 10.06 34.89
CA ASP A 71 -47.08 8.61 34.95
C ASP A 71 -46.38 8.03 36.18
N LEU A 72 -45.20 8.59 36.56
CA LEU A 72 -44.35 8.07 37.61
C LEU A 72 -44.48 8.85 38.92
N GLY A 73 -45.02 10.09 38.87
CA GLY A 73 -45.03 10.98 40.03
C GLY A 73 -43.66 11.49 40.45
N LYS A 74 -42.69 11.42 39.53
CA LYS A 74 -41.28 11.74 39.78
C LYS A 74 -40.77 12.84 38.83
N ILE A 75 -39.82 13.62 39.32
CA ILE A 75 -39.18 14.70 38.53
C ILE A 75 -37.75 14.33 38.22
N PRO A 76 -37.32 14.28 36.95
CA PRO A 76 -35.93 14.10 36.61
C PRO A 76 -35.05 15.17 37.27
N SER A 77 -33.98 14.76 37.95
CA SER A 77 -33.01 15.67 38.59
C SER A 77 -32.07 16.31 37.56
N VAL A 78 -31.86 15.64 36.43
CA VAL A 78 -31.15 16.10 35.25
C VAL A 78 -31.92 15.65 34.02
N THR A 79 -31.92 16.46 32.95
CA THR A 79 -32.65 16.19 31.72
C THR A 79 -31.71 15.89 30.53
N GLU A 80 -30.43 16.09 30.70
CA GLU A 80 -29.40 15.81 29.67
C GLU A 80 -28.08 15.37 30.30
N LYS A 81 -27.33 14.60 29.54
CA LYS A 81 -25.98 14.17 29.90
C LYS A 81 -25.11 14.01 28.67
N THR A 82 -23.89 14.53 28.76
CA THR A 82 -22.91 14.46 27.67
C THR A 82 -22.01 13.24 27.86
N TYR A 83 -21.72 12.57 26.76
CA TYR A 83 -20.84 11.39 26.69
C TYR A 83 -19.77 11.63 25.63
N THR A 84 -18.56 11.15 25.92
CA THR A 84 -17.47 11.10 24.92
C THR A 84 -17.54 9.76 24.23
N VAL A 85 -17.43 9.77 22.90
CA VAL A 85 -17.38 8.58 22.06
C VAL A 85 -16.01 7.92 22.23
N GLU A 86 -15.99 6.68 22.66
CA GLU A 86 -14.78 5.89 22.89
C GLU A 86 -14.99 4.43 22.49
N GLY A 87 -13.91 3.71 22.19
CA GLY A 87 -13.93 2.26 21.93
C GLY A 87 -14.37 1.85 20.54
N LEU A 88 -14.58 2.79 19.62
CA LEU A 88 -14.75 2.47 18.20
C LEU A 88 -13.44 1.94 17.63
N SER A 89 -13.53 0.97 16.73
CA SER A 89 -12.38 0.48 15.98
C SER A 89 -11.82 1.58 15.07
N GLU A 90 -10.50 1.60 14.89
CA GLU A 90 -9.84 2.62 14.08
C GLU A 90 -8.92 1.98 13.05
N TYR A 91 -9.02 2.41 11.79
CA TYR A 91 -8.03 2.09 10.79
C TYR A 91 -6.73 2.85 11.08
N ILE A 92 -5.58 2.16 10.94
CA ILE A 92 -4.30 2.84 11.09
C ILE A 92 -4.11 3.88 9.98
N THR A 93 -3.49 5.00 10.35
CA THR A 93 -3.11 6.08 9.43
C THR A 93 -1.62 6.36 9.45
N ASP A 94 -0.89 5.75 10.39
CA ASP A 94 0.54 5.84 10.56
C ASP A 94 1.11 4.52 11.08
N LEU A 95 2.31 4.14 10.63
CA LEU A 95 2.94 2.88 11.04
C LEU A 95 3.20 2.80 12.54
N SER A 96 3.44 3.93 13.20
CA SER A 96 3.67 4.00 14.65
C SER A 96 2.46 3.58 15.49
N GLN A 97 1.28 3.50 14.90
CA GLN A 97 0.07 2.98 15.55
C GLN A 97 0.04 1.44 15.64
N ILE A 98 0.94 0.77 14.91
CA ILE A 98 1.08 -0.69 14.96
C ILE A 98 2.06 -1.05 16.07
N PRO A 99 1.65 -1.83 17.10
CA PRO A 99 2.57 -2.33 18.12
C PRO A 99 3.72 -3.13 17.47
N GLN A 100 4.94 -2.95 17.98
CA GLN A 100 6.13 -3.57 17.39
C GLN A 100 6.00 -5.09 17.27
N GLU A 101 5.44 -5.76 18.28
CA GLU A 101 5.23 -7.20 18.25
C GLU A 101 4.30 -7.64 17.11
N TYR A 102 3.25 -6.85 16.84
CA TYR A 102 2.35 -7.13 15.73
C TYR A 102 3.03 -6.86 14.38
N LEU A 103 3.77 -5.77 14.25
CA LEU A 103 4.55 -5.47 13.05
C LEU A 103 5.59 -6.56 12.75
N ASP A 104 6.25 -7.08 13.78
CA ASP A 104 7.20 -8.18 13.64
C ASP A 104 6.52 -9.47 13.19
N SER A 105 5.27 -9.72 13.64
CA SER A 105 4.48 -10.85 13.16
C SER A 105 4.09 -10.72 11.69
N LEU A 106 3.68 -9.51 11.24
CA LEU A 106 3.40 -9.24 9.82
C LEU A 106 4.65 -9.40 8.96
N LYS A 107 5.81 -8.90 9.43
CA LYS A 107 7.09 -9.08 8.73
C LYS A 107 7.44 -10.56 8.57
N LYS A 108 7.27 -11.34 9.63
CA LYS A 108 7.54 -12.78 9.60
C LYS A 108 6.61 -13.52 8.64
N GLU A 109 5.33 -13.20 8.67
CA GLU A 109 4.32 -13.78 7.77
C GLU A 109 4.63 -13.45 6.31
N ALA A 110 4.99 -12.19 6.00
CA ALA A 110 5.40 -11.74 4.67
C ALA A 110 6.63 -12.50 4.19
N GLU A 111 7.65 -12.63 5.03
CA GLU A 111 8.89 -13.38 4.72
C GLU A 111 8.58 -14.84 4.39
N ASP A 112 7.78 -15.51 5.22
CA ASP A 112 7.37 -16.89 5.01
C ASP A 112 6.57 -17.07 3.71
N ALA A 113 5.69 -16.12 3.39
CA ALA A 113 4.94 -16.11 2.13
C ALA A 113 5.85 -15.99 0.91
N ILE A 114 6.87 -15.11 0.95
CA ILE A 114 7.85 -14.95 -0.12
C ILE A 114 8.64 -16.25 -0.32
N TYR A 115 9.15 -16.85 0.75
CA TYR A 115 9.87 -18.13 0.64
C TYR A 115 8.99 -19.27 0.12
N ALA A 116 7.76 -19.37 0.58
CA ALA A 116 6.82 -20.39 0.12
C ALA A 116 6.51 -20.23 -1.38
N TYR A 117 6.30 -19.01 -1.84
CA TYR A 117 6.08 -18.71 -3.24
C TYR A 117 7.30 -19.02 -4.11
N THR A 118 8.46 -18.47 -3.76
CA THR A 118 9.69 -18.62 -4.54
C THR A 118 10.19 -20.04 -4.60
N ALA A 119 10.07 -20.82 -3.52
CA ALA A 119 10.37 -22.24 -3.52
C ALA A 119 9.58 -23.02 -4.58
N LYS A 120 8.33 -22.63 -4.82
CA LYS A 120 7.46 -23.23 -5.83
C LYS A 120 7.74 -22.68 -7.24
N ALA A 121 7.85 -21.34 -7.36
CA ALA A 121 7.99 -20.66 -8.64
C ALA A 121 9.38 -20.88 -9.28
N TYR A 122 10.44 -20.84 -8.48
CA TYR A 122 11.82 -20.96 -8.97
C TYR A 122 12.27 -22.41 -9.21
N GLY A 123 11.67 -23.36 -8.51
CA GLY A 123 11.97 -24.79 -8.66
C GLY A 123 13.45 -25.09 -8.45
N SER A 124 14.04 -25.80 -9.42
CA SER A 124 15.46 -26.16 -9.39
C SER A 124 16.38 -25.20 -10.13
N ASN A 125 15.84 -24.19 -10.81
CA ASN A 125 16.61 -23.34 -11.73
C ASN A 125 17.22 -22.11 -11.08
N PHE A 126 16.60 -21.63 -10.01
CA PHE A 126 17.02 -20.43 -9.30
C PHE A 126 17.11 -20.66 -7.81
N THR A 127 17.90 -19.81 -7.15
CA THR A 127 18.02 -19.75 -5.69
C THR A 127 17.76 -18.33 -5.23
N LEU A 128 17.05 -18.18 -4.11
CA LEU A 128 16.87 -16.91 -3.41
C LEU A 128 17.78 -16.89 -2.19
N SER A 129 18.52 -15.79 -1.99
CA SER A 129 19.30 -15.55 -0.78
C SER A 129 18.39 -15.34 0.44
N GLU A 130 18.99 -15.15 1.61
CA GLU A 130 18.28 -14.62 2.78
C GLU A 130 17.62 -13.30 2.44
N LEU A 131 16.35 -13.15 2.85
CA LEU A 131 15.59 -11.94 2.65
C LEU A 131 16.01 -10.87 3.66
N THR A 132 16.02 -9.62 3.21
CA THR A 132 16.24 -8.45 4.06
C THR A 132 15.02 -7.54 3.96
N TYR A 133 14.47 -7.15 5.11
CA TYR A 133 13.44 -6.11 5.15
C TYR A 133 14.03 -4.79 4.64
N SER A 134 13.40 -4.20 3.64
CA SER A 134 13.93 -3.03 2.92
C SER A 134 13.15 -1.75 3.18
N GLY A 135 11.92 -1.86 3.73
CA GLY A 135 11.09 -0.73 4.05
C GLY A 135 9.60 -0.97 3.80
N TYR A 136 8.83 0.10 3.84
CA TYR A 136 7.38 0.03 3.65
C TYR A 136 6.84 1.19 2.82
N VAL A 137 5.63 0.97 2.27
CA VAL A 137 4.75 2.00 1.72
C VAL A 137 3.38 1.82 2.36
N LEU A 138 2.85 2.87 2.96
CA LEU A 138 1.52 2.90 3.56
C LEU A 138 0.64 3.92 2.82
N ASN A 139 -0.45 3.45 2.25
CA ASN A 139 -1.50 4.25 1.65
C ASN A 139 -2.65 4.36 2.66
N THR A 140 -3.12 5.57 2.93
CA THR A 140 -4.24 5.83 3.84
C THR A 140 -5.26 6.75 3.18
N VAL A 141 -6.55 6.43 3.29
CA VAL A 141 -7.60 7.27 2.72
C VAL A 141 -7.60 8.65 3.38
N LYS A 142 -7.69 9.72 2.58
CA LYS A 142 -7.70 11.10 3.08
C LYS A 142 -8.96 11.47 3.86
N SER A 143 -10.09 10.82 3.55
CA SER A 143 -11.35 11.00 4.25
C SER A 143 -12.05 9.66 4.39
N ALA A 144 -12.25 9.23 5.62
CA ALA A 144 -12.92 7.97 5.93
C ALA A 144 -14.46 8.10 5.89
N LYS A 145 -14.99 9.33 5.93
CA LYS A 145 -16.44 9.58 5.93
C LYS A 145 -17.04 9.17 4.59
N ASP A 146 -18.07 8.33 4.65
CA ASP A 146 -18.81 7.82 3.47
C ASP A 146 -17.93 7.07 2.46
N PHE A 147 -16.70 6.66 2.85
CA PHE A 147 -15.78 5.92 2.01
C PHE A 147 -16.13 4.42 2.00
N SER A 148 -16.09 3.83 0.81
CA SER A 148 -16.22 2.37 0.61
C SER A 148 -15.01 1.87 -0.16
N GLY A 149 -14.22 0.98 0.43
CA GLY A 149 -12.99 0.43 -0.15
C GLY A 149 -11.94 0.20 0.93
N ASN A 150 -10.70 -0.03 0.53
CA ASN A 150 -9.60 -0.23 1.46
C ASN A 150 -9.22 1.08 2.14
N PHE A 151 -9.43 1.20 3.44
CA PHE A 151 -9.12 2.42 4.21
C PHE A 151 -7.63 2.66 4.35
N ASN A 152 -6.86 1.59 4.45
CA ASN A 152 -5.41 1.62 4.39
C ASN A 152 -4.86 0.39 3.68
N ASP A 153 -3.61 0.50 3.25
CA ASP A 153 -2.89 -0.54 2.53
C ASP A 153 -1.41 -0.40 2.88
N LEU A 154 -0.88 -1.36 3.62
CA LEU A 154 0.51 -1.42 4.03
C LEU A 154 1.26 -2.45 3.19
N ALA A 155 2.17 -1.98 2.34
CA ALA A 155 3.13 -2.83 1.66
C ALA A 155 4.41 -2.94 2.50
N LEU A 156 4.73 -4.13 2.99
CA LEU A 156 6.04 -4.47 3.55
C LEU A 156 6.93 -5.00 2.43
N ILE A 157 8.10 -4.40 2.26
CA ILE A 157 8.98 -4.67 1.13
C ILE A 157 10.24 -5.39 1.61
N PHE A 158 10.50 -6.53 1.01
CA PHE A 158 11.70 -7.33 1.25
C PHE A 158 12.55 -7.37 0.00
N SER A 159 13.85 -7.48 0.15
CA SER A 159 14.76 -7.72 -0.96
C SER A 159 15.59 -8.97 -0.72
N GLY A 160 15.91 -9.65 -1.81
CA GLY A 160 16.80 -10.81 -1.81
C GLY A 160 17.51 -10.94 -3.15
N THR A 161 18.66 -11.58 -3.15
CA THR A 161 19.39 -11.85 -4.38
C THR A 161 18.89 -13.16 -4.98
N VAL A 162 18.42 -13.10 -6.20
CA VAL A 162 18.06 -14.27 -7.01
C VAL A 162 19.25 -14.60 -7.89
N SER A 163 19.68 -15.86 -7.86
CA SER A 163 20.79 -16.36 -8.67
C SER A 163 20.35 -17.59 -9.46
N GLY A 164 20.67 -17.61 -10.75
CA GLY A 164 20.52 -18.81 -11.56
C GLY A 164 21.51 -19.89 -11.15
N LYS A 165 21.16 -21.15 -11.33
CA LYS A 165 22.10 -22.27 -11.15
C LYS A 165 23.10 -22.41 -12.29
N ASP A 166 22.74 -21.88 -13.47
CA ASP A 166 23.68 -21.75 -14.57
C ASP A 166 24.50 -20.48 -14.39
N GLU A 167 25.82 -20.60 -14.51
CA GLU A 167 26.78 -19.48 -14.37
C GLU A 167 26.54 -18.37 -15.41
N GLU A 168 25.76 -18.62 -16.45
CA GLU A 168 25.41 -17.66 -17.49
C GLU A 168 24.32 -16.66 -17.09
N LEU A 169 23.59 -16.94 -15.99
CA LEU A 169 22.53 -16.03 -15.50
C LEU A 169 23.08 -15.13 -14.39
N PRO A 170 22.98 -13.80 -14.54
CA PRO A 170 23.48 -12.89 -13.53
C PRO A 170 22.65 -13.00 -12.24
N SER A 171 23.33 -12.80 -11.11
CA SER A 171 22.64 -12.61 -9.82
C SER A 171 22.00 -11.24 -9.76
N MET A 172 20.78 -11.16 -9.26
CA MET A 172 19.98 -9.93 -9.24
C MET A 172 19.29 -9.73 -7.91
N VAL A 173 19.20 -8.46 -7.49
CA VAL A 173 18.36 -8.06 -6.36
C VAL A 173 16.93 -7.90 -6.84
N VAL A 174 16.00 -8.56 -6.15
CA VAL A 174 14.57 -8.48 -6.41
C VAL A 174 13.87 -7.96 -5.15
N TYR A 175 12.95 -7.02 -5.32
CA TYR A 175 12.13 -6.43 -4.27
C TYR A 175 10.74 -7.04 -4.31
N TYR A 176 10.29 -7.58 -3.19
CA TYR A 176 9.03 -8.31 -3.03
C TYR A 176 8.11 -7.53 -2.09
N PRO A 177 7.11 -6.81 -2.60
CA PRO A 177 6.08 -6.22 -1.75
C PRO A 177 5.06 -7.28 -1.34
N ILE A 178 4.73 -7.34 -0.06
CA ILE A 178 3.58 -8.06 0.50
C ILE A 178 2.67 -7.03 1.11
N ARG A 179 1.39 -7.08 0.79
CA ARG A 179 0.42 -6.05 1.16
C ARG A 179 -0.58 -6.58 2.16
N TYR A 180 -0.86 -5.74 3.16
CA TYR A 180 -1.90 -5.94 4.15
C TYR A 180 -2.93 -4.83 4.02
N THR A 181 -4.20 -5.20 3.81
CA THR A 181 -5.27 -4.24 3.58
C THR A 181 -6.16 -4.11 4.81
N SER A 182 -6.72 -2.91 4.99
CA SER A 182 -7.71 -2.63 6.04
C SER A 182 -7.21 -3.00 7.44
N ILE A 183 -5.98 -2.60 7.80
CA ILE A 183 -5.43 -2.83 9.12
C ILE A 183 -6.19 -1.99 10.14
N LEU A 184 -6.74 -2.65 11.15
CA LEU A 184 -7.68 -2.12 12.11
C LEU A 184 -7.21 -2.37 13.54
N ASN A 185 -7.35 -1.35 14.38
CA ASN A 185 -7.18 -1.46 15.83
C ASN A 185 -8.56 -1.45 16.49
N THR A 186 -8.89 -2.53 17.21
CA THR A 186 -10.11 -2.64 18.01
C THR A 186 -9.73 -2.78 19.47
N ALA A 187 -9.83 -1.69 20.22
CA ALA A 187 -9.51 -1.67 21.67
C ALA A 187 -8.11 -2.22 22.02
N GLY A 188 -7.13 -2.01 21.15
CA GLY A 188 -5.75 -2.49 21.32
C GLY A 188 -5.45 -3.82 20.63
N GLU A 189 -6.45 -4.50 20.10
CA GLU A 189 -6.28 -5.70 19.28
C GLU A 189 -6.16 -5.31 17.80
N MET A 190 -5.07 -5.74 17.17
CA MET A 190 -4.80 -5.48 15.75
C MET A 190 -5.31 -6.60 14.87
N SER A 191 -5.86 -6.24 13.72
CA SER A 191 -6.28 -7.17 12.67
C SER A 191 -6.10 -6.55 11.30
N TYR A 192 -6.16 -7.36 10.25
CA TYR A 192 -6.23 -6.91 8.85
C TYR A 192 -7.28 -7.73 8.10
N GLU A 193 -7.79 -7.22 6.97
CA GLU A 193 -8.82 -7.89 6.19
C GLU A 193 -8.23 -8.94 5.25
N ASP A 194 -7.15 -8.58 4.52
CA ASP A 194 -6.52 -9.48 3.56
C ASP A 194 -5.01 -9.26 3.48
N MET A 195 -4.29 -10.34 3.16
CA MET A 195 -2.88 -10.32 2.80
C MET A 195 -2.74 -10.67 1.33
N GLU A 196 -2.37 -9.70 0.52
CA GLU A 196 -2.11 -9.90 -0.89
C GLU A 196 -0.66 -10.32 -1.12
N GLY A 197 -0.49 -11.35 -1.95
CA GLY A 197 0.81 -11.93 -2.26
C GLY A 197 1.73 -11.01 -3.07
N ILE A 198 2.82 -11.58 -3.58
CA ILE A 198 3.84 -10.85 -4.33
C ILE A 198 3.23 -10.20 -5.55
N GLU A 199 3.39 -8.88 -5.65
CA GLU A 199 3.01 -8.09 -6.82
C GLU A 199 4.23 -7.71 -7.66
N GLY A 200 3.94 -7.35 -8.91
CA GLY A 200 4.93 -6.94 -9.88
C GLY A 200 5.46 -8.12 -10.70
N TYR A 201 5.99 -7.79 -11.84
CA TYR A 201 6.62 -8.75 -12.75
C TYR A 201 7.82 -8.07 -13.40
N SER A 202 8.94 -8.72 -13.31
CA SER A 202 10.20 -8.25 -13.89
C SER A 202 10.79 -9.27 -14.81
N THR A 203 11.23 -8.83 -15.96
CA THR A 203 11.89 -9.68 -16.97
C THR A 203 13.27 -9.15 -17.25
N LEU A 204 14.24 -10.02 -17.22
CA LEU A 204 15.62 -9.72 -17.60
C LEU A 204 16.01 -10.57 -18.81
N ASP A 205 16.84 -9.96 -19.67
CA ASP A 205 17.57 -10.65 -20.72
C ASP A 205 16.67 -11.49 -21.63
N THR A 206 15.84 -10.79 -22.40
CA THR A 206 15.01 -11.39 -23.46
C THR A 206 14.23 -12.65 -22.98
N TYR A 207 13.59 -12.56 -21.82
CA TYR A 207 12.77 -13.63 -21.21
C TYR A 207 13.56 -14.83 -20.65
N ARG A 208 14.88 -14.79 -20.58
CA ARG A 208 15.66 -15.88 -19.95
C ARG A 208 15.43 -15.94 -18.44
N PHE A 209 15.16 -14.80 -17.81
CA PHE A 209 14.79 -14.73 -16.42
C PHE A 209 13.58 -13.80 -16.23
N SER A 210 12.52 -14.33 -15.67
CA SER A 210 11.36 -13.57 -15.24
C SER A 210 10.94 -14.00 -13.84
N THR A 211 10.54 -13.04 -13.03
CA THR A 211 10.06 -13.29 -11.67
C THR A 211 8.99 -12.28 -11.30
N ASP A 212 8.14 -12.66 -10.35
CA ASP A 212 7.33 -11.69 -9.64
C ASP A 212 8.23 -10.84 -8.74
N GLY A 213 7.78 -9.64 -8.44
CA GLY A 213 8.56 -8.62 -7.76
C GLY A 213 9.21 -7.62 -8.72
N TYR A 214 10.06 -6.77 -8.20
CA TYR A 214 10.65 -5.65 -8.93
C TYR A 214 12.18 -5.70 -8.84
N PHE A 215 12.87 -5.54 -9.98
CA PHE A 215 14.33 -5.39 -10.00
C PHE A 215 14.79 -3.98 -9.60
N ASN A 216 13.88 -3.04 -9.51
CA ASN A 216 14.16 -1.65 -9.20
C ASN A 216 13.31 -1.19 -8.01
N PRO A 217 13.92 -0.69 -6.91
CA PRO A 217 13.17 -0.25 -5.73
C PRO A 217 12.28 0.97 -5.99
N LEU A 218 12.67 1.86 -6.93
CA LEU A 218 11.85 2.99 -7.32
C LEU A 218 10.57 2.54 -8.04
N LEU A 219 10.65 1.52 -8.91
CA LEU A 219 9.46 0.97 -9.55
C LEU A 219 8.55 0.27 -8.53
N CYS A 220 9.14 -0.45 -7.58
CA CYS A 220 8.40 -1.04 -6.47
C CYS A 220 7.66 0.04 -5.67
N TYR A 221 8.37 1.09 -5.23
CA TYR A 221 7.76 2.24 -4.57
C TYR A 221 6.63 2.86 -5.40
N SER A 222 6.90 3.15 -6.66
CA SER A 222 5.93 3.82 -7.55
C SER A 222 4.66 2.99 -7.74
N ALA A 223 4.80 1.68 -7.90
CA ALA A 223 3.67 0.77 -8.04
C ALA A 223 2.80 0.75 -6.78
N MET A 224 3.43 0.69 -5.59
CA MET A 224 2.71 0.72 -4.31
C MET A 224 2.08 2.09 -4.04
N ALA A 225 2.81 3.18 -4.30
CA ALA A 225 2.38 4.55 -4.00
C ALA A 225 1.27 5.06 -4.93
N SER A 226 1.23 4.63 -6.20
CA SER A 226 0.25 5.12 -7.18
C SER A 226 -1.04 4.30 -7.24
N ARG A 227 -1.15 3.25 -6.44
CA ARG A 227 -2.21 2.25 -6.55
C ARG A 227 -3.63 2.81 -6.42
N TYR A 228 -3.83 3.74 -5.52
CA TYR A 228 -5.16 4.24 -5.18
C TYR A 228 -5.41 5.69 -5.63
N GLY A 229 -4.44 6.32 -6.28
CA GLY A 229 -4.58 7.67 -6.81
C GLY A 229 -4.73 8.76 -5.75
N ASP A 230 -5.36 9.88 -6.13
CA ASP A 230 -5.38 11.12 -5.35
C ASP A 230 -6.20 11.08 -4.05
N ASN A 231 -7.01 10.04 -3.84
CA ASN A 231 -7.84 9.92 -2.64
C ASN A 231 -7.06 9.43 -1.41
N TYR A 232 -5.78 9.06 -1.60
CA TYR A 232 -4.94 8.53 -0.54
C TYR A 232 -3.76 9.45 -0.23
N THR A 233 -3.36 9.42 1.02
CA THR A 233 -2.05 9.91 1.47
C THR A 233 -1.08 8.74 1.43
N VAL A 234 0.11 8.96 0.89
CA VAL A 234 1.17 7.96 0.81
C VAL A 234 2.28 8.33 1.77
N THR A 235 2.64 7.41 2.65
CA THR A 235 3.83 7.49 3.50
C THR A 235 4.74 6.30 3.22
N ALA A 236 6.04 6.49 3.37
CA ALA A 236 7.03 5.44 3.23
C ALA A 236 8.14 5.63 4.25
N GLY A 237 8.83 4.56 4.62
CA GLY A 237 9.92 4.62 5.58
C GLY A 237 10.86 3.43 5.50
N ASP A 238 11.80 3.37 6.47
CA ASP A 238 12.81 2.33 6.60
C ASP A 238 13.68 2.16 5.34
N GLY A 239 13.97 3.30 4.65
CA GLY A 239 14.78 3.33 3.43
C GLY A 239 13.99 3.66 2.16
N PHE A 240 12.67 3.46 2.15
CA PHE A 240 11.82 3.74 1.00
C PHE A 240 11.34 5.20 0.92
N GLU A 241 11.48 5.99 1.97
CA GLU A 241 11.09 7.42 1.99
C GLU A 241 11.84 8.26 0.95
N SER A 242 13.09 7.90 0.63
CA SER A 242 13.89 8.60 -0.38
C SER A 242 13.30 8.54 -1.78
N TYR A 243 12.57 7.49 -2.11
CA TYR A 243 11.93 7.33 -3.41
C TYR A 243 10.72 8.25 -3.60
N SER A 244 10.11 8.73 -2.52
CA SER A 244 9.03 9.73 -2.58
C SER A 244 9.47 11.07 -3.18
N GLN A 245 10.77 11.35 -3.15
CA GLN A 245 11.38 12.57 -3.71
C GLN A 245 11.88 12.35 -5.14
N ALA A 246 11.78 11.15 -5.69
CA ALA A 246 12.23 10.85 -7.04
C ALA A 246 11.33 11.56 -8.06
N ALA A 247 11.96 12.32 -8.96
CA ALA A 247 11.30 12.96 -10.08
C ALA A 247 11.69 12.27 -11.39
N PRO A 248 10.77 12.14 -12.35
CA PRO A 248 11.11 11.62 -13.66
C PRO A 248 12.20 12.46 -14.32
N LEU A 249 13.20 11.80 -14.91
CA LEU A 249 14.20 12.46 -15.71
C LEU A 249 13.53 13.01 -16.97
N THR A 250 13.83 14.26 -17.30
CA THR A 250 13.30 14.93 -18.50
C THR A 250 14.37 15.21 -19.54
N GLN A 251 15.65 15.10 -19.16
CA GLN A 251 16.80 15.39 -20.02
C GLN A 251 17.96 14.44 -19.72
N LEU A 252 18.70 14.05 -20.76
CA LEU A 252 19.91 13.22 -20.63
C LEU A 252 20.99 13.84 -19.73
N SER A 253 21.06 15.18 -19.68
CA SER A 253 22.01 15.91 -18.84
C SER A 253 21.82 15.72 -17.34
N GLN A 254 20.68 15.17 -16.91
CA GLN A 254 20.41 14.81 -15.51
C GLN A 254 21.07 13.49 -15.10
N LEU A 255 21.51 12.68 -16.07
CA LEU A 255 22.29 11.48 -15.84
C LEU A 255 23.78 11.81 -15.77
N SER A 256 24.49 11.25 -14.79
CA SER A 256 25.94 11.38 -14.71
C SER A 256 26.63 10.72 -15.92
N GLU A 257 27.82 11.16 -16.24
CA GLU A 257 28.62 10.56 -17.32
C GLU A 257 28.95 9.10 -16.99
N ASP A 258 29.40 8.82 -15.75
CA ASP A 258 29.71 7.47 -15.29
C ASP A 258 28.50 6.52 -15.44
N PHE A 259 27.27 7.00 -15.10
CA PHE A 259 26.07 6.18 -15.28
C PHE A 259 25.80 5.90 -16.76
N ARG A 260 25.93 6.89 -17.63
CA ARG A 260 25.74 6.70 -19.06
C ARG A 260 26.78 5.76 -19.67
N ASP A 261 28.02 5.85 -19.21
CA ASP A 261 29.09 4.97 -19.67
C ASP A 261 28.86 3.53 -19.21
N MET A 262 28.41 3.33 -17.97
CA MET A 262 28.01 2.01 -17.46
C MET A 262 26.89 1.41 -18.32
N MET A 263 25.82 2.15 -18.58
CA MET A 263 24.71 1.68 -19.41
C MET A 263 25.13 1.37 -20.86
N ASN A 264 26.06 2.14 -21.41
CA ASN A 264 26.59 1.88 -22.74
C ASN A 264 27.44 0.59 -22.78
N ALA A 265 28.22 0.34 -21.74
CA ALA A 265 29.02 -0.89 -21.64
C ALA A 265 28.12 -2.11 -21.52
N ASP A 266 27.07 -2.05 -20.71
CA ASP A 266 26.10 -3.12 -20.55
C ASP A 266 25.34 -3.39 -21.87
N ALA A 267 24.89 -2.33 -22.55
CA ALA A 267 24.24 -2.44 -23.85
C ALA A 267 25.15 -3.09 -24.92
N LEU A 268 26.43 -2.67 -24.96
CA LEU A 268 27.39 -3.25 -25.87
C LEU A 268 27.60 -4.75 -25.60
N ALA A 269 27.72 -5.15 -24.35
CA ALA A 269 27.88 -6.55 -23.97
C ALA A 269 26.65 -7.39 -24.38
N LEU A 270 25.43 -6.85 -24.22
CA LEU A 270 24.22 -7.51 -24.69
C LEU A 270 24.20 -7.71 -26.21
N ILE A 271 24.55 -6.68 -26.96
CA ILE A 271 24.60 -6.74 -28.44
C ILE A 271 25.66 -7.75 -28.91
N GLN A 272 26.85 -7.73 -28.32
CA GLN A 272 27.93 -8.68 -28.64
C GLN A 272 27.51 -10.12 -28.44
N ARG A 273 26.76 -10.40 -27.35
CA ARG A 273 26.21 -11.73 -27.08
C ARG A 273 25.15 -12.11 -28.11
N GLU A 274 24.23 -11.21 -28.45
CA GLU A 274 23.25 -11.46 -29.51
C GLU A 274 23.89 -11.75 -30.86
N ILE A 275 24.93 -11.00 -31.22
CA ILE A 275 25.70 -11.24 -32.45
C ILE A 275 26.43 -12.60 -32.42
N ALA A 276 26.92 -13.01 -31.26
CA ALA A 276 27.60 -14.31 -31.10
C ALA A 276 26.63 -15.49 -31.28
N ASP A 277 25.36 -15.29 -31.05
CA ASP A 277 24.29 -16.29 -31.27
C ASP A 277 23.79 -16.36 -32.73
N TYR A 278 24.34 -15.56 -33.64
CA TYR A 278 23.96 -15.60 -35.06
C TYR A 278 24.39 -16.93 -35.72
N ASP A 279 23.64 -17.33 -36.74
CA ASP A 279 23.98 -18.48 -37.59
C ASP A 279 25.43 -18.37 -38.13
N GLU A 280 26.17 -19.45 -38.20
CA GLU A 280 27.56 -19.52 -38.68
C GLU A 280 27.80 -18.83 -40.04
N LYS A 281 26.72 -18.65 -40.82
CA LYS A 281 26.76 -17.99 -42.12
C LYS A 281 26.56 -16.48 -42.06
N VAL A 282 26.21 -15.96 -40.89
CA VAL A 282 26.00 -14.54 -40.63
C VAL A 282 27.21 -13.98 -39.89
N THR A 283 27.77 -12.90 -40.40
CA THR A 283 28.88 -12.21 -39.75
C THR A 283 28.52 -10.75 -39.51
N ALA A 284 28.90 -10.25 -38.35
CA ALA A 284 28.74 -8.82 -38.01
C ALA A 284 30.09 -8.18 -37.70
N THR A 285 30.26 -6.92 -38.04
CA THR A 285 31.38 -6.11 -37.55
C THR A 285 31.20 -5.80 -36.07
N GLU A 286 32.28 -5.35 -35.42
CA GLU A 286 32.19 -4.80 -34.07
C GLU A 286 31.14 -3.69 -33.99
N PRO A 287 30.23 -3.71 -33.02
CA PRO A 287 29.22 -2.67 -32.90
C PRO A 287 29.82 -1.29 -32.58
N VAL A 288 29.36 -0.28 -33.27
CA VAL A 288 29.80 1.11 -33.10
C VAL A 288 28.68 1.94 -32.49
N PHE A 289 29.00 2.67 -31.42
CA PHE A 289 28.08 3.57 -30.76
C PHE A 289 27.54 4.66 -31.72
N VAL A 290 26.23 4.89 -31.71
CA VAL A 290 25.53 5.88 -32.54
C VAL A 290 25.04 7.06 -31.71
N GLY A 291 24.42 6.77 -30.59
CA GLY A 291 23.83 7.80 -29.73
C GLY A 291 23.02 7.28 -28.57
N GLN A 292 22.62 8.22 -27.73
CA GLN A 292 21.80 7.97 -26.52
C GLN A 292 20.55 8.85 -26.62
N TYR A 293 19.43 8.30 -26.16
CA TYR A 293 18.13 8.96 -26.21
C TYR A 293 17.40 8.74 -24.89
N LEU A 294 16.73 9.78 -24.40
CA LEU A 294 15.77 9.66 -23.32
C LEU A 294 14.37 9.82 -23.91
N LEU A 295 13.61 8.75 -23.90
CA LEU A 295 12.21 8.77 -24.31
C LEU A 295 11.36 9.14 -23.12
N THR A 296 10.74 10.30 -23.16
CA THR A 296 9.87 10.80 -22.10
C THR A 296 8.41 10.75 -22.54
N ARG A 297 7.49 10.50 -21.61
CA ARG A 297 6.06 10.58 -21.92
C ARG A 297 5.63 12.00 -22.22
N LYS A 298 4.66 12.13 -23.11
CA LYS A 298 4.06 13.44 -23.46
C LYS A 298 3.06 13.92 -22.41
N GLU A 299 2.48 13.00 -21.64
CA GLU A 299 1.51 13.28 -20.59
C GLU A 299 2.01 12.72 -19.26
N ALA A 300 1.71 13.41 -18.16
CA ALA A 300 2.04 12.93 -16.83
C ALA A 300 1.21 11.66 -16.54
N GLY A 301 1.86 10.51 -16.58
CA GLY A 301 1.33 9.22 -16.18
C GLY A 301 1.89 8.80 -14.83
N SER A 302 1.53 7.60 -14.37
CA SER A 302 2.11 7.03 -13.16
C SER A 302 3.64 6.86 -13.34
N LEU A 303 4.40 7.00 -12.25
CA LEU A 303 5.85 6.74 -12.24
C LEU A 303 6.19 5.30 -12.68
N ALA A 304 5.24 4.36 -12.54
CA ALA A 304 5.39 2.98 -12.97
C ALA A 304 5.59 2.81 -14.50
N GLU A 305 5.21 3.81 -15.28
CA GLU A 305 5.36 3.80 -16.75
C GLU A 305 6.51 4.67 -17.23
N GLY A 306 7.51 4.84 -16.46
CA GLY A 306 8.75 5.59 -16.55
C GLY A 306 9.23 6.12 -17.91
N ASN A 307 10.37 6.78 -17.88
CA ASN A 307 11.11 7.14 -19.08
C ASN A 307 11.99 5.96 -19.51
N TYR A 308 12.29 5.89 -20.81
CA TYR A 308 13.23 4.90 -21.33
C TYR A 308 14.53 5.58 -21.71
N TYR A 309 15.63 5.07 -21.17
CA TYR A 309 16.95 5.41 -21.68
C TYR A 309 17.30 4.38 -22.76
N VAL A 310 17.60 4.87 -23.96
CA VAL A 310 17.88 4.03 -25.11
C VAL A 310 19.28 4.37 -25.63
N THR A 311 20.13 3.35 -25.67
CA THR A 311 21.43 3.43 -26.34
C THR A 311 21.34 2.74 -27.69
N VAL A 312 21.88 3.34 -28.74
CA VAL A 312 21.86 2.80 -30.09
C VAL A 312 23.28 2.52 -30.54
N PHE A 313 23.52 1.29 -30.97
CA PHE A 313 24.72 0.88 -31.68
C PHE A 313 24.38 0.48 -33.11
N LYS A 314 25.38 0.40 -33.99
CA LYS A 314 25.23 -0.15 -35.34
C LYS A 314 26.38 -1.08 -35.68
N ALA A 315 26.10 -2.09 -36.49
CA ALA A 315 27.11 -2.97 -37.11
C ALA A 315 26.73 -3.28 -38.56
N GLU A 316 27.71 -3.59 -39.36
CA GLU A 316 27.52 -4.11 -40.71
C GLU A 316 27.34 -5.64 -40.61
N VAL A 317 26.21 -6.15 -41.08
CA VAL A 317 25.87 -7.56 -41.08
C VAL A 317 25.86 -8.11 -42.50
N SER A 318 26.49 -9.26 -42.72
CA SER A 318 26.58 -9.92 -44.02
C SER A 318 26.31 -11.40 -43.93
N HIS A 319 25.96 -12.03 -45.06
CA HIS A 319 25.72 -13.47 -45.17
C HIS A 319 26.71 -14.09 -46.12
N SER A 320 27.46 -15.12 -45.68
CA SER A 320 28.54 -15.73 -46.45
C SER A 320 28.10 -16.36 -47.79
N GLU A 321 26.85 -16.84 -47.86
CA GLU A 321 26.26 -17.42 -49.07
C GLU A 321 25.48 -16.39 -49.90
N GLY A 322 25.56 -15.09 -49.60
CA GLY A 322 24.93 -14.02 -50.38
C GLY A 322 23.39 -14.00 -50.33
N LYS A 323 22.77 -14.56 -49.27
CA LYS A 323 21.32 -14.50 -49.12
C LYS A 323 20.76 -13.07 -48.98
N PHE A 324 21.60 -12.16 -48.47
CA PHE A 324 21.36 -10.74 -48.44
C PHE A 324 22.69 -9.98 -48.63
N GLU A 325 22.59 -8.75 -49.10
CA GLU A 325 23.74 -7.86 -49.21
C GLU A 325 24.16 -7.34 -47.84
N THR A 326 25.45 -6.96 -47.69
CA THR A 326 25.92 -6.32 -46.47
C THR A 326 25.02 -5.14 -46.09
N THR A 327 24.48 -5.17 -44.91
CA THR A 327 23.48 -4.21 -44.44
C THR A 327 23.87 -3.65 -43.09
N THR A 328 23.68 -2.35 -42.90
CA THR A 328 23.80 -1.70 -41.60
C THR A 328 22.59 -2.07 -40.72
N VAL A 329 22.84 -2.69 -39.61
CA VAL A 329 21.81 -3.02 -38.60
C VAL A 329 22.01 -2.11 -37.41
N TYR A 330 20.91 -1.54 -36.90
CA TYR A 330 20.88 -0.73 -35.68
C TYR A 330 20.30 -1.53 -34.54
N PHE A 331 20.98 -1.50 -33.40
CA PHE A 331 20.62 -2.19 -32.17
C PHE A 331 20.23 -1.15 -31.12
N PRO A 332 18.93 -0.87 -30.93
CA PRO A 332 18.45 -0.10 -29.79
C PRO A 332 18.34 -1.00 -28.56
N VAL A 333 18.98 -0.60 -27.46
CA VAL A 333 18.98 -1.32 -26.16
C VAL A 333 18.48 -0.37 -25.08
#